data_d0273fcf84d75f3ff97ebc3df9dec7ac
#
_entry.id   d0273fcf84d75f3ff97ebc3df9dec7ac
#
_cell.length_a   1.000
_cell.length_b   1.000
_cell.length_c   1.000
_cell.angle_alpha   90.00
_cell.angle_beta   90.00
_cell.angle_gamma   90.00
#
_symmetry.space_group_name_H-M   'P 1'
#
loop_
_entity.id
_entity.type
_entity.pdbx_description
1 polymer ?
#
loop_
_entity_poly.entity_id
_entity_poly.type
_entity_poly.pdbx_seq_one_letter_code
_entity_poly.pdbx_strand_id
1 'polypeptide(L)'
;MYATGYNYKNILDISNSNNRFIYIDKETGLEVSDPTKLAEMNKNATLWSTAMTHAALHSWVIEDGSFLRLNNLTLGYTIPETLVNRIGLESLRIYATGYNLWIWTKYTGYDPEVDTRRATPLTPGIDWNAYPRNRSFNIGLNIEF
;
A
#
# COMPACT_ATOMS: atom_id res chain seq x y z
N MET A 1 9.42 3.64 -5.67
CA MET A 1 10.76 4.02 -5.19
C MET A 1 11.60 4.45 -6.38
N TYR A 2 11.96 5.71 -6.48
CA TYR A 2 12.71 6.23 -7.62
C TYR A 2 14.18 5.92 -7.44
N ALA A 3 14.76 5.17 -8.37
CA ALA A 3 16.20 5.06 -8.48
C ALA A 3 16.74 6.37 -9.06
N THR A 4 16.93 7.37 -8.24
CA THR A 4 17.68 8.56 -8.61
C THR A 4 19.14 8.20 -8.59
N GLY A 5 19.94 8.56 -9.60
CA GLY A 5 21.34 8.17 -9.78
C GLY A 5 22.36 8.59 -8.70
N TYR A 6 21.89 8.73 -7.46
CA TYR A 6 22.72 9.04 -6.30
C TYR A 6 23.04 7.77 -5.50
N ASN A 7 24.16 7.78 -4.79
CA ASN A 7 24.68 6.66 -4.01
C ASN A 7 23.61 5.98 -3.14
N TYR A 8 23.30 4.72 -3.49
CA TYR A 8 22.32 3.92 -2.78
C TYR A 8 22.89 3.40 -1.47
N LYS A 9 22.25 3.70 -0.36
CA LYS A 9 22.65 3.14 0.94
C LYS A 9 21.74 1.98 1.37
N ASN A 10 20.47 1.98 0.98
CA ASN A 10 19.51 0.92 1.32
C ASN A 10 18.63 0.65 0.11
N ILE A 11 18.99 -0.33 -0.70
CA ILE A 11 18.19 -0.82 -1.83
C ILE A 11 17.59 -2.18 -1.46
N LEU A 12 16.41 -2.47 -2.01
CA LEU A 12 15.80 -3.78 -1.90
C LEU A 12 16.69 -4.81 -2.62
N ASP A 13 16.75 -6.04 -2.10
CA ASP A 13 17.52 -7.14 -2.69
C ASP A 13 17.12 -7.41 -4.15
N ILE A 14 15.86 -7.23 -4.49
CA ILE A 14 15.38 -7.32 -5.88
C ILE A 14 16.13 -6.37 -6.83
N SER A 15 16.69 -5.27 -6.33
CA SER A 15 17.43 -4.28 -7.13
C SER A 15 18.91 -4.59 -7.31
N ASN A 16 19.34 -5.81 -6.98
CA ASN A 16 20.74 -6.22 -7.16
C ASN A 16 21.12 -6.27 -8.67
N SER A 17 22.43 -6.34 -8.94
CA SER A 17 22.96 -6.29 -10.32
C SER A 17 22.57 -7.49 -11.19
N ASN A 18 22.01 -8.55 -10.63
CA ASN A 18 21.58 -9.72 -11.37
C ASN A 18 20.13 -9.59 -11.88
N ASN A 19 19.32 -8.76 -11.20
CA ASN A 19 17.91 -8.58 -11.50
C ASN A 19 17.62 -7.32 -12.34
N ARG A 20 18.58 -6.40 -12.46
CA ARG A 20 18.40 -5.15 -13.19
C ARG A 20 19.11 -5.16 -14.53
N PHE A 21 18.59 -4.38 -15.47
CA PHE A 21 19.25 -4.14 -16.74
C PHE A 21 20.60 -3.46 -16.54
N ILE A 22 21.65 -4.02 -17.11
CA ILE A 22 23.01 -3.50 -17.10
C ILE A 22 23.51 -3.30 -18.54
N TYR A 23 24.28 -2.23 -18.75
CA TYR A 23 24.93 -1.93 -20.04
C TYR A 23 26.45 -1.89 -19.93
N ILE A 24 26.98 -2.17 -18.72
CA ILE A 24 28.40 -2.29 -18.49
C ILE A 24 28.73 -3.77 -18.30
N ASP A 25 29.68 -4.27 -19.06
CA ASP A 25 30.20 -5.62 -18.93
C ASP A 25 30.94 -5.74 -17.58
N LYS A 26 30.57 -6.73 -16.78
CA LYS A 26 31.10 -6.94 -15.43
C LYS A 26 32.59 -7.36 -15.42
N GLU A 27 33.04 -8.00 -16.48
CA GLU A 27 34.42 -8.52 -16.60
C GLU A 27 35.38 -7.43 -17.08
N THR A 28 34.97 -6.68 -18.09
CA THR A 28 35.82 -5.67 -18.73
C THR A 28 35.63 -4.27 -18.16
N GLY A 29 34.50 -4.01 -17.47
CA GLY A 29 34.12 -2.69 -16.99
C GLY A 29 33.75 -1.68 -18.10
N LEU A 30 33.66 -2.14 -19.34
CA LEU A 30 33.37 -1.30 -20.49
C LEU A 30 31.87 -1.30 -20.86
N GLU A 31 31.43 -0.20 -21.46
CA GLU A 31 30.08 -0.07 -21.98
C GLU A 31 29.86 -1.00 -23.18
N VAL A 32 28.75 -1.72 -23.18
CA VAL A 32 28.33 -2.61 -24.26
C VAL A 32 27.24 -1.93 -25.07
N SER A 33 27.48 -1.72 -26.35
CA SER A 33 26.52 -1.14 -27.28
C SER A 33 25.97 -2.17 -28.30
N ASP A 34 26.55 -3.37 -28.38
CA ASP A 34 26.02 -4.46 -29.21
C ASP A 34 24.68 -4.97 -28.68
N PRO A 35 23.59 -4.88 -29.47
CA PRO A 35 22.26 -5.32 -29.05
C PRO A 35 22.20 -6.79 -28.70
N THR A 36 22.93 -7.66 -29.39
CA THR A 36 22.92 -9.11 -29.15
C THR A 36 23.56 -9.44 -27.81
N LYS A 37 24.71 -8.85 -27.55
CA LYS A 37 25.40 -9.01 -26.25
C LYS A 37 24.61 -8.40 -25.11
N LEU A 38 23.96 -7.23 -25.31
CA LEU A 38 23.07 -6.63 -24.32
C LEU A 38 21.87 -7.52 -24.00
N ALA A 39 21.24 -8.14 -25.00
CA ALA A 39 20.12 -9.04 -24.79
C ALA A 39 20.54 -10.29 -24.00
N GLU A 40 21.72 -10.85 -24.29
CA GLU A 40 22.23 -11.99 -23.55
C GLU A 40 22.55 -11.66 -22.09
N MET A 41 23.24 -10.55 -21.85
CA MET A 41 23.59 -10.08 -20.51
C MET A 41 22.37 -9.81 -19.64
N ASN A 42 21.27 -9.39 -20.24
CA ASN A 42 20.06 -8.93 -19.55
C ASN A 42 18.85 -9.89 -19.67
N LYS A 43 19.05 -11.12 -20.16
CA LYS A 43 17.93 -12.07 -20.34
C LYS A 43 17.13 -12.37 -19.07
N ASN A 44 17.73 -12.23 -17.90
CA ASN A 44 17.11 -12.43 -16.60
C ASN A 44 16.75 -11.10 -15.90
N ALA A 45 17.00 -9.96 -16.55
CA ALA A 45 16.70 -8.67 -15.95
C ALA A 45 15.18 -8.44 -15.90
N THR A 46 14.66 -8.21 -14.70
CA THR A 46 13.26 -7.87 -14.45
C THR A 46 13.06 -6.39 -14.14
N LEU A 47 14.14 -5.69 -13.85
CA LEU A 47 14.15 -4.27 -13.52
C LEU A 47 14.97 -3.47 -14.54
N TRP A 48 14.60 -2.21 -14.68
CA TRP A 48 15.33 -1.26 -15.53
C TRP A 48 16.71 -0.90 -14.97
N SER A 49 17.50 -0.22 -15.79
CA SER A 49 18.80 0.31 -15.39
C SER A 49 18.66 1.40 -14.32
N THR A 50 19.54 1.39 -13.32
CA THR A 50 19.65 2.46 -12.32
C THR A 50 20.17 3.78 -12.88
N ALA A 51 20.74 3.77 -14.10
CA ALA A 51 21.19 4.97 -14.80
C ALA A 51 20.04 5.77 -15.45
N MET A 52 18.80 5.35 -15.28
CA MET A 52 17.64 6.08 -15.78
C MET A 52 17.51 7.45 -15.11
N THR A 53 17.70 8.51 -15.87
CA THR A 53 17.69 9.89 -15.36
C THR A 53 16.30 10.50 -15.27
N HIS A 54 15.29 9.87 -15.91
CA HIS A 54 13.92 10.36 -15.94
C HIS A 54 12.97 9.25 -15.51
N ALA A 55 11.94 9.62 -14.78
CA ALA A 55 10.84 8.72 -14.46
C ALA A 55 10.07 8.41 -15.75
N ALA A 56 10.20 7.19 -16.24
CA ALA A 56 9.40 6.70 -17.38
C ALA A 56 8.19 5.94 -16.86
N LEU A 57 7.04 6.17 -17.47
CA LEU A 57 5.86 5.36 -17.22
C LEU A 57 6.06 3.98 -17.88
N HIS A 58 6.07 2.94 -17.09
CA HIS A 58 6.20 1.55 -17.54
C HIS A 58 5.25 0.65 -16.76
N SER A 59 5.02 -0.56 -17.26
CA SER A 59 4.03 -1.48 -16.69
C SER A 59 4.27 -1.84 -15.22
N TRP A 60 5.49 -1.74 -14.75
CA TRP A 60 5.85 -2.07 -13.36
C TRP A 60 5.36 -1.08 -12.31
N VAL A 61 5.02 0.15 -12.72
CA VAL A 61 4.44 1.17 -11.84
C VAL A 61 2.91 1.17 -11.86
N ILE A 62 2.32 0.29 -12.68
CA ILE A 62 0.86 0.12 -12.78
C ILE A 62 0.48 -1.11 -11.99
N GLU A 63 -0.28 -0.91 -10.93
CA GLU A 63 -0.77 -1.98 -10.08
C GLU A 63 -2.29 -2.06 -10.10
N ASP A 64 -2.81 -3.25 -9.79
CA ASP A 64 -4.24 -3.45 -9.57
C ASP A 64 -4.64 -2.84 -8.22
N GLY A 65 -5.34 -1.72 -8.26
CA GLY A 65 -5.86 -1.02 -7.09
C GLY A 65 -7.20 -1.57 -6.58
N SER A 66 -7.67 -2.72 -7.06
CA SER A 66 -8.91 -3.33 -6.58
C SER A 66 -8.79 -3.78 -5.14
N PHE A 67 -9.81 -3.50 -4.34
CA PHE A 67 -9.84 -3.91 -2.94
C PHE A 67 -11.24 -4.14 -2.40
N LEU A 68 -11.32 -4.91 -1.32
CA LEU A 68 -12.49 -5.05 -0.46
C LEU A 68 -12.09 -4.68 0.96
N ARG A 69 -12.81 -3.74 1.56
CA ARG A 69 -12.52 -3.25 2.92
C ARG A 69 -13.68 -3.48 3.87
N LEU A 70 -13.39 -4.03 5.03
CA LEU A 70 -14.29 -4.03 6.18
C LEU A 70 -14.12 -2.70 6.93
N ASN A 71 -14.92 -1.71 6.50
CA ASN A 71 -14.80 -0.34 7.01
C ASN A 71 -15.22 -0.21 8.45
N ASN A 72 -16.39 -0.76 8.80
CA ASN A 72 -16.88 -0.75 10.18
C ASN A 72 -17.63 -2.03 10.51
N LEU A 73 -17.53 -2.42 11.76
CA LEU A 73 -18.32 -3.49 12.36
C LEU A 73 -18.72 -3.03 13.75
N THR A 74 -20.02 -3.02 14.01
CA THR A 74 -20.57 -2.70 15.33
C THR A 74 -21.24 -3.92 15.91
N LEU A 75 -20.84 -4.31 17.11
CA LEU A 75 -21.50 -5.30 17.93
C LEU A 75 -22.14 -4.59 19.10
N GLY A 76 -23.42 -4.82 19.34
CA GLY A 76 -24.16 -4.22 20.44
C GLY A 76 -25.00 -5.27 21.16
N TYR A 77 -25.04 -5.16 22.47
CA TYR A 77 -25.87 -5.99 23.31
C TYR A 77 -26.74 -5.11 24.23
N THR A 78 -28.04 -5.27 24.15
CA THR A 78 -29.00 -4.62 25.06
C THR A 78 -29.28 -5.56 26.21
N ILE A 79 -29.04 -5.09 27.42
CA ILE A 79 -29.29 -5.88 28.65
C ILE A 79 -30.80 -6.00 28.85
N PRO A 80 -31.31 -7.20 29.21
CA PRO A 80 -32.73 -7.41 29.41
C PRO A 80 -33.32 -6.48 30.48
N GLU A 81 -34.51 -5.93 30.23
CA GLU A 81 -35.20 -4.98 31.13
C GLU A 81 -35.37 -5.51 32.57
N THR A 82 -35.59 -6.82 32.69
CA THR A 82 -35.72 -7.46 34.04
C THR A 82 -34.49 -7.30 34.92
N LEU A 83 -33.32 -7.08 34.33
CA LEU A 83 -32.07 -6.85 35.04
C LEU A 83 -31.83 -5.36 35.28
N VAL A 84 -32.08 -4.52 34.28
CA VAL A 84 -31.80 -3.08 34.40
C VAL A 84 -32.81 -2.36 35.26
N ASN A 85 -34.06 -2.79 35.29
CA ASN A 85 -35.11 -2.23 36.18
C ASN A 85 -34.79 -2.41 37.68
N ARG A 86 -34.01 -3.43 38.02
CA ARG A 86 -33.58 -3.64 39.43
C ARG A 86 -32.63 -2.56 39.93
N ILE A 87 -31.95 -1.87 39.03
CA ILE A 87 -31.00 -0.79 39.33
C ILE A 87 -31.57 0.59 38.99
N GLY A 88 -32.86 0.67 38.62
CA GLY A 88 -33.54 1.93 38.36
C GLY A 88 -33.27 2.51 36.97
N LEU A 89 -32.85 1.69 36.01
CA LEU A 89 -32.65 2.09 34.61
C LEU A 89 -33.78 1.54 33.74
N GLU A 90 -34.17 2.31 32.70
CA GLU A 90 -35.13 1.86 31.69
C GLU A 90 -34.46 0.99 30.63
N SER A 91 -33.28 1.41 30.15
CA SER A 91 -32.52 0.59 29.24
C SER A 91 -31.00 0.74 29.42
N LEU A 92 -30.27 -0.32 29.09
CA LEU A 92 -28.82 -0.32 29.09
C LEU A 92 -28.29 -1.13 27.89
N ARG A 93 -27.62 -0.44 26.98
CA ARG A 93 -26.98 -1.06 25.83
C ARG A 93 -25.48 -0.82 25.85
N ILE A 94 -24.71 -1.90 25.70
CA ILE A 94 -23.26 -1.88 25.53
C ILE A 94 -22.97 -2.13 24.05
N TYR A 95 -22.07 -1.37 23.45
CA TYR A 95 -21.65 -1.61 22.09
C TYR A 95 -20.16 -1.39 21.90
N ALA A 96 -19.60 -2.09 20.92
CA ALA A 96 -18.24 -1.92 20.45
C ALA A 96 -18.24 -1.76 18.94
N THR A 97 -17.54 -0.77 18.44
CA THR A 97 -17.39 -0.50 17.01
C THR A 97 -15.91 -0.49 16.64
N GLY A 98 -15.56 -1.26 15.62
CA GLY A 98 -14.23 -1.22 15.04
C GLY A 98 -14.29 -0.59 13.64
N TYR A 99 -13.31 0.25 13.32
CA TYR A 99 -13.19 0.92 12.03
C TYR A 99 -11.93 0.47 11.30
N ASN A 100 -11.99 0.39 9.96
CA ASN A 100 -10.90 -0.02 9.08
C ASN A 100 -10.26 -1.35 9.50
N LEU A 101 -11.10 -2.34 9.84
CA LEU A 101 -10.67 -3.58 10.48
C LEU A 101 -9.81 -4.45 9.59
N TRP A 102 -10.19 -4.56 8.31
CA TRP A 102 -9.49 -5.43 7.39
C TRP A 102 -9.62 -4.94 5.95
N ILE A 103 -8.59 -5.22 5.14
CA ILE A 103 -8.57 -4.97 3.71
C ILE A 103 -8.03 -6.19 2.97
N TRP A 104 -8.71 -6.57 1.90
CA TRP A 104 -8.29 -7.60 0.95
C TRP A 104 -7.92 -6.90 -0.35
N THR A 105 -6.67 -6.99 -0.76
CA THR A 105 -6.15 -6.36 -1.97
C THR A 105 -4.89 -7.08 -2.45
N LYS A 106 -4.57 -6.93 -3.73
CA LYS A 106 -3.30 -7.32 -4.34
C LYS A 106 -2.33 -6.15 -4.45
N TYR A 107 -2.78 -4.96 -4.11
CA TYR A 107 -1.95 -3.76 -4.12
C TYR A 107 -0.79 -3.89 -3.15
N THR A 108 0.43 -3.53 -3.60
CA THR A 108 1.65 -3.70 -2.80
C THR A 108 1.98 -2.49 -1.93
N GLY A 109 1.34 -1.34 -2.15
CA GLY A 109 1.46 -0.15 -1.33
C GLY A 109 0.73 -0.24 0.01
N TYR A 110 0.75 0.85 0.77
CA TYR A 110 0.17 0.88 2.12
C TYR A 110 -1.35 0.83 2.12
N ASP A 111 -2.00 1.52 1.19
CA ASP A 111 -3.46 1.58 1.09
C ASP A 111 -3.86 1.77 -0.37
N PRO A 112 -4.68 0.89 -0.97
CA PRO A 112 -5.10 1.05 -2.37
C PRO A 112 -6.04 2.23 -2.60
N GLU A 113 -6.65 2.80 -1.55
CA GLU A 113 -7.50 3.97 -1.64
C GLU A 113 -6.67 5.26 -1.56
N VAL A 114 -5.63 5.31 -2.39
CA VAL A 114 -4.64 6.38 -2.42
C VAL A 114 -4.93 7.38 -3.53
N ASP A 115 -5.92 8.22 -3.40
CA ASP A 115 -6.00 9.43 -4.19
C ASP A 115 -5.43 10.59 -3.39
N THR A 116 -4.12 10.76 -3.46
CA THR A 116 -3.41 11.75 -2.66
C THR A 116 -3.43 13.15 -3.26
N ARG A 117 -3.72 13.26 -4.56
CA ARG A 117 -3.87 14.55 -5.24
C ARG A 117 -5.33 14.92 -5.45
N ARG A 118 -6.09 15.05 -4.39
CA ARG A 118 -7.50 15.50 -4.43
C ARG A 118 -7.72 16.86 -5.11
N ALA A 119 -6.65 17.66 -5.28
CA ALA A 119 -6.71 18.95 -5.94
C ALA A 119 -6.67 18.91 -7.47
N THR A 120 -6.39 17.75 -8.08
CA THR A 120 -6.34 17.60 -9.54
C THR A 120 -7.19 16.43 -10.00
N PRO A 121 -8.40 16.66 -10.49
CA PRO A 121 -9.26 15.58 -11.04
C PRO A 121 -8.66 14.88 -12.27
N LEU A 122 -7.57 15.43 -12.82
CA LEU A 122 -6.91 14.91 -14.03
C LEU A 122 -5.95 13.74 -13.77
N THR A 123 -5.66 13.42 -12.51
CA THR A 123 -4.70 12.36 -12.15
C THR A 123 -5.24 11.46 -11.05
N PRO A 124 -6.40 10.80 -11.24
CA PRO A 124 -6.91 9.84 -10.28
C PRO A 124 -6.00 8.61 -10.21
N GLY A 125 -5.92 8.00 -9.04
CA GLY A 125 -5.23 6.72 -8.87
C GLY A 125 -3.70 6.80 -8.81
N ILE A 126 -3.12 7.99 -8.58
CA ILE A 126 -1.67 8.12 -8.36
C ILE A 126 -1.37 8.07 -6.87
N ASP A 127 -0.56 7.08 -6.46
CA ASP A 127 -0.04 6.98 -5.10
C ASP A 127 1.21 7.85 -4.92
N TRP A 128 1.10 8.84 -4.06
CA TRP A 128 2.18 9.71 -3.62
C TRP A 128 2.62 9.42 -2.18
N ASN A 129 2.55 8.17 -1.74
CA ASN A 129 2.88 7.78 -0.37
C ASN A 129 1.88 8.36 0.66
N ALA A 130 0.59 8.23 0.42
CA ALA A 130 -0.41 8.57 1.43
C ALA A 130 -0.22 7.75 2.69
N TYR A 131 -0.40 8.41 3.82
CA TYR A 131 -0.44 7.70 5.10
C TYR A 131 -1.64 6.77 5.13
N PRO A 132 -1.47 5.48 5.48
CA PRO A 132 -2.57 4.52 5.50
C PRO A 132 -3.59 4.89 6.59
N ARG A 133 -4.85 4.50 6.36
CA ARG A 133 -5.91 4.68 7.35
C ARG A 133 -5.62 3.84 8.60
N ASN A 134 -5.76 4.45 9.76
CA ASN A 134 -5.57 3.77 11.03
C ASN A 134 -6.80 2.90 11.37
N ARG A 135 -6.56 1.84 12.13
CA ARG A 135 -7.62 1.07 12.79
C ARG A 135 -7.99 1.78 14.08
N SER A 136 -9.28 1.85 14.38
CA SER A 136 -9.76 2.38 15.65
C SER A 136 -10.87 1.53 16.22
N PHE A 137 -10.97 1.51 17.54
CA PHE A 137 -11.98 0.78 18.27
C PHE A 137 -12.65 1.72 19.26
N ASN A 138 -13.97 1.76 19.24
CA ASN A 138 -14.78 2.53 20.17
C ASN A 138 -15.65 1.58 20.97
N ILE A 139 -15.73 1.81 22.28
CA ILE A 139 -16.66 1.13 23.18
C ILE A 139 -17.56 2.21 23.76
N GLY A 140 -18.86 1.96 23.76
CA GLY A 140 -19.84 2.91 24.28
C GLY A 140 -20.96 2.24 25.06
N LEU A 141 -21.61 3.06 25.86
CA LEU A 141 -22.79 2.71 26.66
C LEU A 141 -23.90 3.67 26.32
N ASN A 142 -25.11 3.14 26.09
CA ASN A 142 -26.35 3.93 26.06
C ASN A 142 -27.16 3.57 27.30
N ILE A 143 -27.51 4.57 28.07
CA ILE A 143 -28.24 4.41 29.34
C ILE A 143 -29.47 5.31 29.27
N GLU A 144 -30.62 4.75 29.60
CA GLU A 144 -31.90 5.47 29.74
C GLU A 144 -32.39 5.28 31.19
N PHE A 145 -32.88 6.40 31.75
CA PHE A 145 -33.36 6.46 33.12
C PHE A 145 -34.87 6.67 33.18
#